data_872c74fdc56b2a73b289b1d8f643c0cb
#
_entry.id   872c74fdc56b2a73b289b1d8f643c0cb
#
_cell.length_a   1.000
_cell.length_b   1.000
_cell.length_c   1.000
_cell.angle_alpha   90.00
_cell.angle_beta   90.00
_cell.angle_gamma   90.00
#
_symmetry.space_group_name_H-M   'P 1'
#
loop_
_entity.id
_entity.type
_entity.pdbx_description
1 polymer ?
#
loop_
_entity_poly.entity_id
_entity_poly.type
_entity_poly.pdbx_seq_one_letter_code
_entity_poly.pdbx_strand_id
1 'polypeptide(L)'
;MTGDELLDEFREAGALLEGHFVLSSGLHSPVFLQKMAVFMDPPRTERVCRALARKAREAFGAIDIVVSPAVGGIVPGYETARHLGAKAMFVEREGGVFALRRGFEIPAGARVLMVEDIITTGLSSCECIEALRAHPGELVGAACLIDRSGGRADIGLPRVALATLDIPTYRPDALPPALRDLPATKPGSRGLPAAPGGVPA
;
A
#
# COMPACT_ATOMS: atom_id res chain seq x y z
N MET A 1 4.66 3.07 16.70
CA MET A 1 3.76 1.99 16.21
C MET A 1 4.63 0.85 15.74
N THR A 2 4.43 -0.31 16.31
CA THR A 2 5.03 -1.59 15.91
C THR A 2 4.22 -2.21 14.77
N GLY A 3 4.72 -3.30 14.19
CA GLY A 3 3.96 -4.05 13.18
C GLY A 3 2.66 -4.64 13.73
N ASP A 4 2.67 -5.15 14.95
CA ASP A 4 1.48 -5.71 15.60
C ASP A 4 0.43 -4.63 15.88
N GLU A 5 0.83 -3.46 16.40
CA GLU A 5 -0.07 -2.32 16.58
C GLU A 5 -0.71 -1.85 15.26
N LEU A 6 0.01 -1.91 14.14
CA LEU A 6 -0.56 -1.62 12.83
C LEU A 6 -1.61 -2.67 12.44
N LEU A 7 -1.32 -3.95 12.67
CA LEU A 7 -2.27 -5.03 12.35
C LEU A 7 -3.54 -4.96 13.21
N ASP A 8 -3.43 -4.49 14.45
CA ASP A 8 -4.60 -4.24 15.30
C ASP A 8 -5.46 -3.10 14.75
N GLU A 9 -4.85 -2.00 14.24
CA GLU A 9 -5.59 -0.96 13.52
C GLU A 9 -6.34 -1.52 12.30
N PHE A 10 -5.73 -2.46 11.56
CA PHE A 10 -6.39 -3.12 10.43
C PHE A 10 -7.52 -4.08 10.87
N ARG A 11 -7.33 -4.84 11.96
CA ARG A 11 -8.38 -5.73 12.53
C ARG A 11 -9.58 -4.93 13.01
N GLU A 12 -9.35 -3.88 13.81
CA GLU A 12 -10.40 -3.00 14.34
C GLU A 12 -11.18 -2.28 13.24
N ALA A 13 -10.53 -1.94 12.13
CA ALA A 13 -11.18 -1.37 10.96
C ALA A 13 -11.97 -2.41 10.13
N GLY A 14 -11.92 -3.71 10.48
CA GLY A 14 -12.42 -4.77 9.62
C GLY A 14 -11.67 -4.87 8.29
N ALA A 15 -10.43 -4.40 8.25
CA ALA A 15 -9.59 -4.34 7.06
C ALA A 15 -8.72 -5.59 6.86
N LEU A 16 -8.51 -6.38 7.91
CA LEU A 16 -7.82 -7.66 7.85
C LEU A 16 -8.86 -8.77 7.89
N LEU A 17 -9.07 -9.42 6.74
CA LEU A 17 -10.07 -10.48 6.58
C LEU A 17 -9.36 -11.83 6.49
N GLU A 18 -9.83 -12.80 7.25
CA GLU A 18 -9.37 -14.20 7.21
C GLU A 18 -10.42 -15.06 6.51
N GLY A 19 -9.99 -16.00 5.66
CA GLY A 19 -10.89 -16.82 4.88
C GLY A 19 -10.24 -17.36 3.61
N HIS A 20 -11.03 -17.63 2.58
CA HIS A 20 -10.54 -18.08 1.28
C HIS A 20 -10.81 -17.00 0.22
N PHE A 21 -9.77 -16.32 -0.22
CA PHE A 21 -9.87 -15.20 -1.15
C PHE A 21 -9.20 -15.49 -2.49
N VAL A 22 -9.87 -15.12 -3.59
CA VAL A 22 -9.30 -15.13 -4.94
C VAL A 22 -8.79 -13.73 -5.26
N LEU A 23 -7.49 -13.59 -5.44
CA LEU A 23 -6.82 -12.32 -5.74
C LEU A 23 -7.00 -11.95 -7.21
N SER A 24 -6.73 -10.69 -7.57
CA SER A 24 -6.79 -10.21 -8.96
C SER A 24 -5.82 -10.96 -9.90
N SER A 25 -4.73 -11.51 -9.36
CA SER A 25 -3.79 -12.38 -10.08
C SER A 25 -4.32 -13.78 -10.39
N GLY A 26 -5.51 -14.15 -9.87
CA GLY A 26 -6.04 -15.51 -9.93
C GLY A 26 -5.47 -16.46 -8.87
N LEU A 27 -4.51 -16.02 -8.06
CA LEU A 27 -4.00 -16.78 -6.93
C LEU A 27 -4.98 -16.73 -5.75
N HIS A 28 -4.92 -17.73 -4.89
CA HIS A 28 -5.73 -17.85 -3.69
C HIS A 28 -4.93 -17.46 -2.45
N SER A 29 -5.58 -16.87 -1.46
CA SER A 29 -4.95 -16.42 -0.21
C SER A 29 -5.85 -16.67 0.99
N PRO A 30 -5.29 -17.04 2.16
CA PRO A 30 -6.04 -17.13 3.41
C PRO A 30 -6.38 -15.76 4.02
N VAL A 31 -5.76 -14.70 3.54
CA VAL A 31 -5.91 -13.35 4.08
C VAL A 31 -6.13 -12.34 2.96
N PHE A 32 -7.07 -11.41 3.18
CA PHE A 32 -7.28 -10.25 2.32
C PHE A 32 -7.20 -8.96 3.15
N LEU A 33 -6.52 -7.95 2.61
CA LEU A 33 -6.36 -6.64 3.25
C LEU A 33 -7.24 -5.61 2.53
N GLN A 34 -8.39 -5.26 3.16
CA GLN A 34 -9.33 -4.25 2.69
C GLN A 34 -8.88 -2.85 3.17
N LYS A 35 -7.74 -2.41 2.65
CA LYS A 35 -7.06 -1.18 3.07
C LYS A 35 -7.92 0.09 3.09
N MET A 36 -8.94 0.17 2.21
CA MET A 36 -9.82 1.33 2.15
C MET A 36 -10.67 1.48 3.42
N ALA A 37 -10.91 0.40 4.17
CA ALA A 37 -11.58 0.48 5.46
C ALA A 37 -10.71 1.20 6.53
N VAL A 38 -9.39 1.19 6.39
CA VAL A 38 -8.49 2.01 7.21
C VAL A 38 -8.52 3.47 6.75
N PHE A 39 -8.47 3.71 5.43
CA PHE A 39 -8.32 5.06 4.88
C PHE A 39 -9.59 5.89 4.90
N MET A 40 -10.77 5.28 5.03
CA MET A 40 -12.03 5.99 5.21
C MET A 40 -12.20 6.60 6.59
N ASP A 41 -11.36 6.23 7.57
CA ASP A 41 -11.31 6.78 8.92
C ASP A 41 -10.10 7.73 9.04
N PRO A 42 -10.30 9.07 8.98
CA PRO A 42 -9.19 10.02 9.00
C PRO A 42 -8.32 9.96 10.26
N PRO A 43 -8.87 9.84 11.49
CA PRO A 43 -8.06 9.67 12.69
C PRO A 43 -7.17 8.42 12.67
N ARG A 44 -7.67 7.30 12.15
CA ARG A 44 -6.91 6.06 11.97
C ARG A 44 -5.81 6.22 10.93
N THR A 45 -6.17 6.79 9.78
CA THR A 45 -5.22 7.10 8.70
C THR A 45 -4.08 7.98 9.20
N GLU A 46 -4.41 9.01 9.98
CA GLU A 46 -3.40 9.88 10.61
C GLU A 46 -2.42 9.10 11.46
N ARG A 47 -2.91 8.22 12.36
CA ARG A 47 -2.03 7.45 13.26
C ARG A 47 -1.05 6.58 12.50
N VAL A 48 -1.52 5.83 11.51
CA VAL A 48 -0.66 4.92 10.74
C VAL A 48 0.31 5.66 9.84
N CYS A 49 -0.13 6.74 9.18
CA CYS A 49 0.74 7.52 8.28
C CYS A 49 1.76 8.36 9.05
N ARG A 50 1.44 8.86 10.25
CA ARG A 50 2.40 9.52 11.14
C ARG A 50 3.53 8.57 11.55
N ALA A 51 3.18 7.32 11.87
CA ALA A 51 4.18 6.30 12.19
C ALA A 51 5.06 5.97 10.97
N LEU A 52 4.47 5.87 9.77
CA LEU A 52 5.21 5.65 8.53
C LEU A 52 6.17 6.81 8.23
N ALA A 53 5.70 8.05 8.37
CA ALA A 53 6.49 9.26 8.15
C ALA A 53 7.72 9.30 9.09
N ARG A 54 7.53 8.96 10.37
CA ARG A 54 8.64 8.86 11.32
C ARG A 54 9.67 7.84 10.87
N LYS A 55 9.24 6.62 10.54
CA LYS A 55 10.12 5.54 10.09
C LYS A 55 10.86 5.90 8.78
N ALA A 56 10.17 6.54 7.86
CA ALA A 56 10.77 7.02 6.62
C ALA A 56 11.82 8.11 6.88
N ARG A 57 11.55 9.06 7.77
CA ARG A 57 12.51 10.11 8.14
C ARG A 57 13.74 9.54 8.84
N GLU A 58 13.58 8.55 9.70
CA GLU A 58 14.70 7.85 10.36
C GLU A 58 15.60 7.13 9.35
N ALA A 59 15.00 6.52 8.29
CA ALA A 59 15.74 5.77 7.29
C ALA A 59 16.38 6.64 6.19
N PHE A 60 15.69 7.69 5.75
CA PHE A 60 16.04 8.43 4.54
C PHE A 60 16.38 9.91 4.79
N GLY A 61 16.23 10.40 6.02
CA GLY A 61 16.48 11.81 6.35
C GLY A 61 15.40 12.76 5.84
N ALA A 62 15.81 13.96 5.39
CA ALA A 62 14.89 14.96 4.85
C ALA A 62 14.25 14.47 3.54
N ILE A 63 12.96 14.78 3.37
CA ILE A 63 12.18 14.43 2.19
C ILE A 63 11.41 15.68 1.76
N ASP A 64 11.54 16.06 0.49
CA ASP A 64 10.91 17.24 -0.07
C ASP A 64 9.56 16.91 -0.71
N ILE A 65 9.46 15.71 -1.32
CA ILE A 65 8.29 15.28 -2.09
C ILE A 65 7.99 13.81 -1.78
N VAL A 66 6.73 13.52 -1.54
CA VAL A 66 6.19 12.17 -1.54
C VAL A 66 5.43 11.95 -2.84
N VAL A 67 5.70 10.85 -3.53
CA VAL A 67 4.93 10.44 -4.72
C VAL A 67 4.35 9.05 -4.51
N SER A 68 3.08 8.89 -4.88
CA SER A 68 2.35 7.64 -4.66
C SER A 68 1.69 7.14 -5.94
N PRO A 69 1.60 5.83 -6.16
CA PRO A 69 0.80 5.31 -7.27
C PRO A 69 -0.70 5.45 -7.00
N ALA A 70 -1.44 6.02 -7.94
CA ALA A 70 -2.89 6.08 -7.86
C ALA A 70 -3.50 4.67 -8.09
N VAL A 71 -4.64 4.34 -7.46
CA VAL A 71 -5.49 5.15 -6.60
C VAL A 71 -5.18 4.90 -5.12
N GLY A 72 -4.78 3.67 -4.75
CA GLY A 72 -4.65 3.19 -3.38
C GLY A 72 -3.62 3.95 -2.55
N GLY A 73 -2.52 4.36 -3.18
CA GLY A 73 -1.44 5.10 -2.54
C GLY A 73 -1.72 6.58 -2.26
N ILE A 74 -2.77 7.17 -2.89
CA ILE A 74 -2.99 8.63 -2.79
C ILE A 74 -3.22 9.06 -1.35
N VAL A 75 -4.15 8.43 -0.65
CA VAL A 75 -4.49 8.82 0.73
C VAL A 75 -3.30 8.62 1.68
N PRO A 76 -2.69 7.42 1.77
CA PRO A 76 -1.54 7.25 2.66
C PRO A 76 -0.34 8.09 2.25
N GLY A 77 -0.12 8.34 0.96
CA GLY A 77 0.96 9.22 0.50
C GLY A 77 0.75 10.66 0.88
N TYR A 78 -0.46 11.20 0.67
CA TYR A 78 -0.79 12.56 1.08
C TYR A 78 -0.63 12.76 2.59
N GLU A 79 -1.16 11.83 3.38
CA GLU A 79 -1.11 11.94 4.83
C GLU A 79 0.33 11.75 5.37
N THR A 80 1.11 10.85 4.76
CA THR A 80 2.54 10.70 5.10
C THR A 80 3.32 11.96 4.77
N ALA A 81 3.07 12.58 3.60
CA ALA A 81 3.69 13.85 3.21
C ALA A 81 3.36 14.98 4.20
N ARG A 82 2.11 15.06 4.68
CA ARG A 82 1.69 16.04 5.70
C ARG A 82 2.54 15.92 6.96
N HIS A 83 2.80 14.71 7.42
CA HIS A 83 3.64 14.47 8.61
C HIS A 83 5.14 14.66 8.37
N LEU A 84 5.58 14.54 7.12
CA LEU A 84 6.97 14.85 6.73
C LEU A 84 7.21 16.35 6.52
N GLY A 85 6.13 17.16 6.36
CA GLY A 85 6.24 18.53 5.90
C GLY A 85 6.64 18.63 4.42
N ALA A 86 6.38 17.59 3.65
CA ALA A 86 6.72 17.44 2.24
C ALA A 86 5.53 17.76 1.32
N LYS A 87 5.80 18.01 0.05
CA LYS A 87 4.74 18.06 -0.98
C LYS A 87 4.23 16.65 -1.28
N ALA A 88 2.93 16.52 -1.57
CA ALA A 88 2.31 15.26 -1.99
C ALA A 88 1.96 15.31 -3.48
N MET A 89 2.38 14.30 -4.21
CA MET A 89 2.08 14.09 -5.62
C MET A 89 1.66 12.62 -5.84
N PHE A 90 1.13 12.31 -7.00
CA PHE A 90 0.85 10.93 -7.38
C PHE A 90 1.08 10.73 -8.88
N VAL A 91 1.41 9.49 -9.24
CA VAL A 91 1.38 9.02 -10.62
C VAL A 91 0.08 8.29 -10.87
N GLU A 92 -0.46 8.44 -12.07
CA GLU A 92 -1.69 7.75 -12.51
C GLU A 92 -1.45 7.03 -13.83
N ARG A 93 -2.24 6.00 -14.12
CA ARG A 93 -2.09 5.25 -15.37
C ARG A 93 -2.71 6.01 -16.54
N GLU A 94 -1.91 6.18 -17.56
CA GLU A 94 -2.33 6.65 -18.89
C GLU A 94 -1.91 5.61 -19.93
N GLY A 95 -2.86 5.06 -20.64
CA GLY A 95 -2.56 3.96 -21.58
C GLY A 95 -1.93 2.72 -20.91
N GLY A 96 -2.18 2.52 -19.62
CA GLY A 96 -1.62 1.39 -18.86
C GLY A 96 -0.28 1.67 -18.16
N VAL A 97 0.40 2.78 -18.49
CA VAL A 97 1.71 3.18 -17.92
C VAL A 97 1.53 4.28 -16.88
N PHE A 98 2.27 4.23 -15.78
CA PHE A 98 2.27 5.33 -14.82
C PHE A 98 2.96 6.57 -15.38
N ALA A 99 2.35 7.72 -15.15
CA ALA A 99 2.87 9.03 -15.52
C ALA A 99 2.59 10.07 -14.42
N LEU A 100 3.54 10.98 -14.21
CA LEU A 100 3.35 12.17 -13.38
C LEU A 100 2.58 13.20 -14.20
N ARG A 101 1.36 13.55 -13.77
CA ARG A 101 0.44 14.42 -14.52
C ARG A 101 -0.02 15.58 -13.64
N ARG A 102 -1.13 16.20 -14.00
CA ARG A 102 -1.80 17.27 -13.22
C ARG A 102 -0.95 18.53 -12.99
N GLY A 103 0.04 18.80 -13.84
CA GLY A 103 0.97 19.90 -13.63
C GLY A 103 1.93 19.68 -12.46
N PHE A 104 2.08 18.45 -12.00
CA PHE A 104 3.10 18.13 -11.01
C PHE A 104 4.50 18.21 -11.64
N GLU A 105 5.40 18.87 -10.93
CA GLU A 105 6.80 19.01 -11.34
C GLU A 105 7.72 18.64 -10.16
N ILE A 106 8.70 17.81 -10.43
CA ILE A 106 9.74 17.43 -9.47
C ILE A 106 10.99 18.25 -9.80
N PRO A 107 11.38 19.22 -8.95
CA PRO A 107 12.59 20.01 -9.17
C PRO A 107 13.87 19.16 -9.15
N ALA A 108 14.90 19.59 -9.85
CA ALA A 108 16.21 18.96 -9.80
C ALA A 108 16.75 18.95 -8.36
N GLY A 109 17.26 17.81 -7.93
CA GLY A 109 17.81 17.61 -6.59
C GLY A 109 16.78 17.51 -5.46
N ALA A 110 15.47 17.63 -5.74
CA ALA A 110 14.46 17.37 -4.73
C ALA A 110 14.50 15.90 -4.28
N ARG A 111 14.47 15.67 -2.98
CA ARG A 111 14.51 14.35 -2.37
C ARG A 111 13.10 13.72 -2.38
N VAL A 112 12.93 12.68 -3.16
CA VAL A 112 11.65 12.06 -3.47
C VAL A 112 11.52 10.71 -2.76
N LEU A 113 10.47 10.54 -1.98
CA LEU A 113 10.08 9.27 -1.37
C LEU A 113 8.86 8.71 -2.12
N MET A 114 8.94 7.47 -2.59
CA MET A 114 7.76 6.73 -3.07
C MET A 114 7.01 6.16 -1.87
N VAL A 115 5.68 6.40 -1.79
CA VAL A 115 4.82 5.84 -0.74
C VAL A 115 3.70 5.01 -1.35
N GLU A 116 3.59 3.77 -0.91
CA GLU A 116 2.52 2.84 -1.31
C GLU A 116 1.74 2.35 -0.08
N ASP A 117 0.53 1.91 -0.28
CA ASP A 117 -0.27 1.31 0.79
C ASP A 117 0.24 -0.10 1.16
N ILE A 118 0.26 -1.01 0.20
CA ILE A 118 0.67 -2.42 0.40
C ILE A 118 1.54 -2.86 -0.77
N ILE A 119 2.75 -3.31 -0.47
CA ILE A 119 3.62 -3.96 -1.46
C ILE A 119 3.33 -5.46 -1.43
N THR A 120 3.00 -6.04 -2.58
CA THR A 120 2.81 -7.49 -2.77
C THR A 120 3.96 -8.08 -3.59
N THR A 121 3.82 -8.10 -4.89
CA THR A 121 4.91 -8.51 -5.80
C THR A 121 5.92 -7.39 -6.06
N GLY A 122 5.57 -6.15 -5.74
CA GLY A 122 6.36 -4.97 -6.05
C GLY A 122 6.16 -4.42 -7.46
N LEU A 123 5.32 -5.05 -8.31
CA LEU A 123 5.15 -4.63 -9.72
C LEU A 123 4.72 -3.17 -9.84
N SER A 124 3.64 -2.77 -9.14
CA SER A 124 3.18 -1.37 -9.17
C SER A 124 4.24 -0.40 -8.64
N SER A 125 4.98 -0.82 -7.62
CA SER A 125 6.07 -0.01 -7.05
C SER A 125 7.20 0.17 -8.06
N CYS A 126 7.62 -0.89 -8.76
CA CYS A 126 8.63 -0.82 -9.82
C CYS A 126 8.19 0.10 -10.96
N GLU A 127 6.95 -0.05 -11.43
CA GLU A 127 6.39 0.80 -12.50
C GLU A 127 6.30 2.28 -12.07
N CYS A 128 5.93 2.55 -10.80
CA CYS A 128 5.92 3.90 -10.25
C CYS A 128 7.33 4.48 -10.19
N ILE A 129 8.29 3.73 -9.68
CA ILE A 129 9.70 4.13 -9.58
C ILE A 129 10.28 4.41 -10.97
N GLU A 130 9.97 3.58 -11.96
CA GLU A 130 10.42 3.79 -13.33
C GLU A 130 9.86 5.08 -13.93
N ALA A 131 8.57 5.36 -13.70
CA ALA A 131 7.98 6.62 -14.12
C ALA A 131 8.68 7.83 -13.46
N LEU A 132 9.09 7.71 -12.20
CA LEU A 132 9.75 8.78 -11.47
C LEU A 132 11.21 9.00 -11.90
N ARG A 133 11.90 7.97 -12.38
CA ARG A 133 13.28 8.07 -12.91
C ARG A 133 13.41 8.99 -14.12
N ALA A 134 12.31 9.23 -14.83
CA ALA A 134 12.27 10.20 -15.94
C ALA A 134 12.33 11.66 -15.47
N HIS A 135 12.26 11.92 -14.15
CA HIS A 135 12.24 13.27 -13.57
C HIS A 135 13.56 13.57 -12.83
N PRO A 136 13.96 14.86 -12.72
CA PRO A 136 15.29 15.23 -12.24
C PRO A 136 15.47 15.17 -10.71
N GLY A 137 14.51 14.63 -9.95
CA GLY A 137 14.61 14.44 -8.50
C GLY A 137 15.49 13.26 -8.10
N GLU A 138 15.91 13.24 -6.85
CA GLU A 138 16.64 12.14 -6.22
C GLU A 138 15.65 11.17 -5.55
N LEU A 139 15.49 9.96 -6.07
CA LEU A 139 14.69 8.91 -5.42
C LEU A 139 15.47 8.35 -4.24
N VAL A 140 15.10 8.73 -3.02
CA VAL A 140 15.82 8.35 -1.79
C VAL A 140 15.41 6.99 -1.24
N GLY A 141 14.21 6.52 -1.58
CA GLY A 141 13.71 5.23 -1.13
C GLY A 141 12.20 5.10 -1.30
N ALA A 142 11.66 4.04 -0.70
CA ALA A 142 10.24 3.76 -0.69
C ALA A 142 9.75 3.46 0.72
N ALA A 143 8.47 3.74 0.99
CA ALA A 143 7.80 3.40 2.23
C ALA A 143 6.41 2.79 1.96
N CYS A 144 5.98 1.84 2.79
CA CYS A 144 4.63 1.30 2.72
C CYS A 144 4.10 0.96 4.11
N LEU A 145 2.78 0.87 4.25
CA LEU A 145 2.18 0.44 5.50
C LEU A 145 2.46 -1.05 5.71
N ILE A 146 2.22 -1.88 4.71
CA ILE A 146 2.43 -3.33 4.81
C ILE A 146 3.24 -3.83 3.62
N ASP A 147 4.37 -4.49 3.90
CA ASP A 147 5.07 -5.34 2.95
C ASP A 147 4.53 -6.78 3.09
N ARG A 148 3.72 -7.20 2.14
CA ARG A 148 3.09 -8.52 2.12
C ARG A 148 3.97 -9.60 1.46
N SER A 149 5.13 -9.22 0.97
CA SER A 149 6.07 -10.15 0.32
C SER A 149 6.98 -10.88 1.31
N GLY A 150 6.86 -10.58 2.60
CA GLY A 150 7.83 -11.08 3.59
C GLY A 150 9.23 -10.49 3.40
N GLY A 151 9.32 -9.27 2.83
CA GLY A 151 10.59 -8.62 2.53
C GLY A 151 11.24 -9.03 1.20
N ARG A 152 10.62 -9.94 0.43
CA ARG A 152 11.22 -10.51 -0.79
C ARG A 152 11.03 -9.67 -2.06
N ALA A 153 10.05 -8.78 -2.09
CA ALA A 153 9.83 -7.94 -3.27
C ALA A 153 11.07 -7.06 -3.52
N ASP A 154 11.67 -7.19 -4.69
CA ASP A 154 12.70 -6.27 -5.14
C ASP A 154 12.05 -5.16 -5.96
N ILE A 155 12.17 -3.92 -5.49
CA ILE A 155 11.63 -2.74 -6.17
C ILE A 155 12.73 -1.81 -6.70
N GLY A 156 13.98 -2.23 -6.59
CA GLY A 156 15.14 -1.46 -7.07
C GLY A 156 15.46 -0.20 -6.24
N LEU A 157 14.90 -0.08 -5.03
CA LEU A 157 15.18 0.99 -4.06
C LEU A 157 15.20 0.43 -2.62
N PRO A 158 15.95 1.05 -1.70
CA PRO A 158 15.80 0.82 -0.28
C PRO A 158 14.36 1.11 0.15
N ARG A 159 13.79 0.29 1.04
CA ARG A 159 12.42 0.50 1.51
C ARG A 159 12.25 0.27 3.00
N VAL A 160 11.24 0.91 3.56
CA VAL A 160 10.73 0.66 4.91
C VAL A 160 9.25 0.31 4.86
N ALA A 161 8.83 -0.60 5.75
CA ALA A 161 7.42 -0.95 5.94
C ALA A 161 7.09 -0.85 7.43
N LEU A 162 5.86 -0.47 7.80
CA LEU A 162 5.44 -0.53 9.20
C LEU A 162 5.29 -1.97 9.66
N ALA A 163 4.68 -2.82 8.83
CA ALA A 163 4.63 -4.26 9.06
C ALA A 163 5.12 -5.03 7.84
N THR A 164 5.76 -6.18 8.09
CA THR A 164 6.15 -7.14 7.06
C THR A 164 5.42 -8.45 7.35
N LEU A 165 4.62 -8.91 6.38
CA LEU A 165 3.82 -10.13 6.48
C LEU A 165 4.25 -11.10 5.39
N ASP A 166 4.46 -12.34 5.79
CA ASP A 166 4.61 -13.45 4.84
C ASP A 166 3.26 -14.16 4.69
N ILE A 167 2.42 -13.65 3.79
CA ILE A 167 1.11 -14.23 3.52
C ILE A 167 1.24 -15.12 2.29
N PRO A 168 1.07 -16.46 2.46
CA PRO A 168 1.19 -17.37 1.35
C PRO A 168 0.07 -17.15 0.32
N THR A 169 0.42 -17.38 -0.94
CA THR A 169 -0.55 -17.46 -2.03
C THR A 169 -0.43 -18.81 -2.73
N TYR A 170 -1.55 -19.31 -3.22
CA TYR A 170 -1.63 -20.66 -3.78
C TYR A 170 -2.24 -20.60 -5.18
N ARG A 171 -1.81 -21.50 -6.03
CA ARG A 171 -2.46 -21.73 -7.33
C ARG A 171 -3.80 -22.45 -7.11
N PRO A 172 -4.80 -22.28 -8.00
CA PRO A 172 -6.09 -22.95 -7.88
C PRO A 172 -6.00 -24.48 -7.81
N ASP A 173 -4.99 -25.06 -8.47
CA ASP A 173 -4.70 -26.50 -8.53
C ASP A 173 -3.88 -27.02 -7.34
N ALA A 174 -3.39 -26.13 -6.46
CA ALA A 174 -2.49 -26.46 -5.34
C ALA A 174 -2.94 -25.85 -4.00
N LEU A 175 -4.26 -25.87 -3.75
CA LEU A 175 -4.82 -25.34 -2.50
C LEU A 175 -4.50 -26.23 -1.31
N PRO A 176 -4.09 -25.67 -0.16
CA PRO A 176 -3.96 -26.42 1.07
C PRO A 176 -5.35 -26.88 1.59
N PRO A 177 -5.43 -27.98 2.37
CA PRO A 177 -6.68 -28.48 2.89
C PRO A 177 -7.54 -27.40 3.58
N ALA A 178 -6.93 -26.56 4.40
CA ALA A 178 -7.61 -25.49 5.13
C ALA A 178 -8.34 -24.47 4.24
N LEU A 179 -7.96 -24.31 2.97
CA LEU A 179 -8.66 -23.44 2.03
C LEU A 179 -9.66 -24.19 1.16
N ARG A 180 -9.48 -25.48 0.91
CA ARG A 180 -10.37 -26.26 0.03
C ARG A 180 -11.79 -26.32 0.55
N ASP A 181 -11.93 -26.41 1.89
CA ASP A 181 -13.23 -26.56 2.56
C ASP A 181 -13.98 -25.24 2.78
N LEU A 182 -13.32 -24.11 2.48
CA LEU A 182 -13.90 -22.78 2.61
C LEU A 182 -14.42 -22.26 1.26
N PRO A 183 -15.60 -21.63 1.22
CA PRO A 183 -16.09 -21.00 0.00
C PRO A 183 -15.15 -19.88 -0.45
N ALA A 184 -14.72 -19.93 -1.70
CA ALA A 184 -13.85 -18.92 -2.27
C ALA A 184 -14.61 -17.61 -2.51
N THR A 185 -14.09 -16.51 -2.00
CA THR A 185 -14.63 -15.16 -2.17
C THR A 185 -13.68 -14.32 -3.01
N LYS A 186 -14.22 -13.57 -3.96
CA LYS A 186 -13.41 -12.62 -4.76
C LYS A 186 -13.70 -11.19 -4.27
N PRO A 187 -12.94 -10.67 -3.31
CA PRO A 187 -13.10 -9.30 -2.85
C PRO A 187 -12.58 -8.33 -3.93
N GLY A 188 -13.27 -7.22 -4.13
CA GLY A 188 -12.89 -6.20 -5.09
C GLY A 188 -13.98 -5.15 -5.24
N SER A 189 -13.71 -4.08 -5.99
CA SER A 189 -14.62 -2.94 -6.20
C SER A 189 -15.94 -3.30 -6.93
N ARG A 190 -16.18 -4.59 -7.21
CA ARG A 190 -17.42 -5.11 -7.78
C ARG A 190 -17.92 -6.26 -6.91
N GLY A 191 -18.81 -5.92 -5.95
CA GLY A 191 -19.62 -6.90 -5.20
C GLY A 191 -18.95 -7.51 -3.98
N LEU A 192 -18.73 -6.72 -2.94
CA LEU A 192 -18.71 -7.23 -1.57
C LEU A 192 -20.17 -7.33 -1.11
N PRO A 193 -20.63 -8.47 -0.58
CA PRO A 193 -21.81 -8.45 0.27
C PRO A 193 -21.52 -7.53 1.45
N ALA A 194 -22.49 -6.68 1.83
CA ALA A 194 -22.39 -5.83 3.01
C ALA A 194 -21.95 -6.67 4.21
N ALA A 195 -21.00 -6.18 5.00
CA ALA A 195 -20.60 -6.83 6.23
C ALA A 195 -21.86 -7.03 7.11
N PRO A 196 -22.05 -8.21 7.72
CA PRO A 196 -23.14 -8.40 8.66
C PRO A 196 -22.85 -7.52 9.89
N GLY A 197 -23.64 -6.45 10.08
CA GLY A 197 -23.54 -5.57 11.24
C GLY A 197 -23.51 -4.07 10.98
N GLY A 198 -23.92 -3.59 9.80
CA GLY A 198 -24.11 -2.16 9.57
C GLY A 198 -25.28 -1.63 10.38
N VAL A 199 -25.04 -0.70 11.30
CA VAL A 199 -26.07 0.08 12.01
C VAL A 199 -26.89 0.83 10.96
N PRO A 200 -28.24 0.77 10.99
CA PRO A 200 -29.06 1.59 10.10
C PRO A 200 -28.91 3.07 10.46
N ALA A 201 -28.97 3.91 9.44
CA ALA A 201 -28.87 5.35 9.49
C ALA A 201 -29.94 6.00 10.38
#